data_1229af45386a03e0d1ebe5edb58cd00b
#
_entry.id   1229af45386a03e0d1ebe5edb58cd00b
#
_cell.length_a   1.000
_cell.length_b   1.000
_cell.length_c   1.000
_cell.angle_alpha   90.00
_cell.angle_beta   90.00
_cell.angle_gamma   90.00
#
_symmetry.space_group_name_H-M   'P 1'
#
loop_
_entity.id
_entity.type
_entity.pdbx_description
1 polymer ?
#
loop_
_entity_poly.entity_id
_entity_poly.type
_entity_poly.pdbx_seq_one_letter_code
_entity_poly.pdbx_strand_id
1 'polypeptide(L)'
;AGRKEINMDSEILVTLYDQLYALSDDEGFELNHIGWNSSFDGSAYTTEQMSEWRDETADNVRLFDHGRILEVACGTGMIYFPLSEDADFYYGVDLSAEGIKFIENHLSEKQKAMSRFGVMEAKDADSIEYDDFDIGFINSATQYMGPAEMFADYVNRLISRVRHGGKVYLGDIKSAALQEMFYRTIELWGGPVDDLGEKIKTREKKDFEFYIPKKFFENLAAANPRIKHIEFMMKKGKAETEMNLYRYGVMIFLDEYEAPEYRKLEMSSGDLADLAKLLEENSDADCLEITGFTSRLHGELKERLFGEKCPEEAVFIKDVCGMAEEHGYRTVASPAENECCERFSIRAWR
;
A
#
# COMPACT_ATOMS: atom_id res chain seq x y z
N ALA A 1 23.31 -16.56 -9.11
CA ALA A 1 23.98 -16.60 -7.80
C ALA A 1 22.94 -16.08 -6.82
N GLY A 2 22.44 -16.95 -5.91
CA GLY A 2 21.37 -16.59 -4.99
C GLY A 2 21.82 -15.42 -4.10
N ARG A 3 20.99 -14.37 -4.02
CA ARG A 3 21.06 -13.36 -2.98
C ARG A 3 21.04 -14.11 -1.63
N LYS A 4 21.93 -13.81 -0.71
CA LYS A 4 21.71 -14.11 0.70
C LYS A 4 20.60 -13.16 1.14
N GLU A 5 19.39 -13.69 1.26
CA GLU A 5 18.28 -13.00 1.89
C GLU A 5 18.66 -12.83 3.37
N ILE A 6 18.95 -11.60 3.74
CA ILE A 6 19.28 -11.26 5.12
C ILE A 6 17.93 -10.99 5.77
N ASN A 7 17.42 -11.94 6.54
CA ASN A 7 16.32 -11.71 7.46
C ASN A 7 16.84 -10.79 8.57
N MET A 8 16.19 -9.63 8.77
CA MET A 8 16.50 -8.79 9.93
C MET A 8 15.98 -9.50 11.17
N ASP A 9 16.86 -9.66 12.18
CA ASP A 9 16.50 -10.27 13.44
C ASP A 9 15.34 -9.49 14.08
N SER A 10 14.28 -10.19 14.49
CA SER A 10 13.11 -9.57 15.11
C SER A 10 13.48 -8.80 16.39
N GLU A 11 14.48 -9.25 17.16
CA GLU A 11 14.96 -8.52 18.35
C GLU A 11 15.56 -7.16 18.00
N ILE A 12 16.22 -7.05 16.83
CA ILE A 12 16.75 -5.77 16.34
C ILE A 12 15.59 -4.84 15.96
N LEU A 13 14.57 -5.34 15.26
CA LEU A 13 13.38 -4.55 14.90
C LEU A 13 12.62 -4.10 16.13
N VAL A 14 12.38 -4.98 17.10
CA VAL A 14 11.75 -4.61 18.39
C VAL A 14 12.51 -3.47 19.06
N THR A 15 13.83 -3.64 19.23
CA THR A 15 14.66 -2.61 19.86
C THR A 15 14.60 -1.28 19.13
N LEU A 16 14.66 -1.31 17.79
CA LEU A 16 14.62 -0.11 16.95
C LEU A 16 13.29 0.63 17.10
N TYR A 17 12.16 -0.08 16.94
CA TYR A 17 10.83 0.53 16.97
C TYR A 17 10.41 0.95 18.37
N ASP A 18 10.77 0.20 19.44
CA ASP A 18 10.53 0.64 20.81
C ASP A 18 11.28 1.93 21.14
N GLN A 19 12.56 2.04 20.75
CA GLN A 19 13.32 3.27 20.93
C GLN A 19 12.73 4.44 20.12
N LEU A 20 12.28 4.18 18.89
CA LEU A 20 11.69 5.20 18.05
C LEU A 20 10.34 5.69 18.59
N TYR A 21 9.45 4.77 18.93
CA TYR A 21 8.10 5.11 19.41
C TYR A 21 8.08 5.70 20.82
N ALA A 22 9.09 5.39 21.65
CA ALA A 22 9.28 6.06 22.95
C ALA A 22 9.58 7.57 22.82
N LEU A 23 9.94 8.05 21.64
CA LEU A 23 10.14 9.48 21.34
C LEU A 23 8.89 10.16 20.77
N SER A 24 7.77 9.44 20.65
CA SER A 24 6.52 9.98 20.11
C SER A 24 5.97 11.09 20.98
N ASP A 25 5.42 12.12 20.35
CA ASP A 25 4.73 13.24 21.00
C ASP A 25 3.22 12.97 21.04
N ASP A 26 2.54 13.50 22.05
CA ASP A 26 1.09 13.44 22.16
C ASP A 26 0.39 14.43 21.21
N GLU A 27 1.09 15.45 20.72
CA GLU A 27 0.55 16.41 19.77
C GLU A 27 0.40 15.77 18.37
N GLY A 28 -0.82 15.76 17.83
CA GLY A 28 -1.10 15.14 16.52
C GLY A 28 -0.98 13.61 16.54
N PHE A 29 -1.24 12.97 17.65
CA PHE A 29 -1.09 11.52 17.88
C PHE A 29 -1.74 10.65 16.78
N GLU A 30 -2.85 11.09 16.19
CA GLU A 30 -3.56 10.35 15.12
C GLU A 30 -2.75 10.23 13.83
N LEU A 31 -1.72 11.04 13.66
CA LEU A 31 -0.80 11.02 12.52
C LEU A 31 0.66 11.02 13.00
N ASN A 32 0.97 10.20 13.97
CA ASN A 32 2.34 10.08 14.47
C ASN A 32 3.25 9.39 13.44
N HIS A 33 3.99 10.20 12.70
CA HIS A 33 4.91 9.76 11.65
C HIS A 33 6.39 9.89 12.05
N ILE A 34 6.69 9.73 13.35
CA ILE A 34 8.06 9.72 13.83
C ILE A 34 8.90 8.65 13.09
N GLY A 35 10.08 9.05 12.64
CA GLY A 35 10.98 8.16 11.90
C GLY A 35 10.65 7.95 10.42
N TRP A 36 9.58 8.55 9.92
CA TRP A 36 9.25 8.52 8.49
C TRP A 36 10.07 9.57 7.74
N ASN A 37 11.11 9.11 7.05
CA ASN A 37 12.03 9.96 6.30
C ASN A 37 12.15 9.49 4.85
N SER A 38 12.31 10.46 3.95
CA SER A 38 12.55 10.22 2.53
C SER A 38 13.88 9.47 2.32
N SER A 39 13.85 8.38 1.58
CA SER A 39 15.06 7.68 1.15
C SER A 39 15.87 8.48 0.13
N PHE A 40 15.29 9.54 -0.46
CA PHE A 40 15.94 10.33 -1.49
C PHE A 40 16.96 11.31 -0.91
N ASP A 41 16.62 11.98 0.19
CA ASP A 41 17.43 13.05 0.79
C ASP A 41 17.53 13.00 2.32
N GLY A 42 16.84 12.04 2.95
CA GLY A 42 16.81 11.89 4.41
C GLY A 42 15.91 12.88 5.14
N SER A 43 15.19 13.77 4.43
CA SER A 43 14.25 14.70 5.05
C SER A 43 13.06 13.97 5.65
N ALA A 44 12.51 14.49 6.77
CA ALA A 44 11.26 13.99 7.30
C ALA A 44 10.10 14.28 6.32
N TYR A 45 9.18 13.33 6.16
CA TYR A 45 7.95 13.58 5.41
C TYR A 45 7.10 14.62 6.11
N THR A 46 6.41 15.45 5.30
CA THR A 46 5.50 16.46 5.84
C THR A 46 4.18 15.83 6.31
N THR A 47 3.46 16.54 7.16
CA THR A 47 2.11 16.15 7.62
C THR A 47 1.18 15.90 6.44
N GLU A 48 1.23 16.73 5.39
CA GLU A 48 0.41 16.60 4.18
C GLU A 48 0.72 15.31 3.42
N GLN A 49 2.01 14.98 3.25
CA GLN A 49 2.45 13.75 2.58
C GLN A 49 2.00 12.50 3.36
N MET A 50 2.13 12.53 4.68
CA MET A 50 1.73 11.42 5.53
C MET A 50 0.23 11.31 5.68
N SER A 51 -0.52 12.41 5.68
CA SER A 51 -1.98 12.38 5.62
C SER A 51 -2.46 11.76 4.31
N GLU A 52 -1.89 12.15 3.16
CA GLU A 52 -2.22 11.56 1.87
C GLU A 52 -2.00 10.04 1.85
N TRP A 53 -0.86 9.58 2.36
CA TRP A 53 -0.51 8.16 2.46
C TRP A 53 -1.45 7.39 3.39
N ARG A 54 -1.76 7.94 4.58
CA ARG A 54 -2.65 7.34 5.58
C ARG A 54 -4.07 7.22 5.04
N ASP A 55 -4.60 8.31 4.50
CA ASP A 55 -5.98 8.40 4.05
C ASP A 55 -6.21 7.45 2.86
N GLU A 56 -5.27 7.40 1.89
CA GLU A 56 -5.34 6.44 0.80
C GLU A 56 -5.35 4.99 1.30
N THR A 57 -4.54 4.67 2.33
CA THR A 57 -4.51 3.32 2.91
C THR A 57 -5.84 2.98 3.58
N ALA A 58 -6.39 3.90 4.38
CA ALA A 58 -7.69 3.73 5.02
C ALA A 58 -8.82 3.57 3.98
N ASP A 59 -8.81 4.38 2.93
CA ASP A 59 -9.80 4.31 1.85
C ASP A 59 -9.72 2.98 1.09
N ASN A 60 -8.52 2.43 0.86
CA ASN A 60 -8.36 1.10 0.26
C ASN A 60 -8.97 -0.01 1.14
N VAL A 61 -8.86 0.08 2.47
CA VAL A 61 -9.53 -0.84 3.40
C VAL A 61 -11.05 -0.67 3.32
N ARG A 62 -11.55 0.57 3.24
CA ARG A 62 -12.98 0.92 3.15
C ARG A 62 -13.66 0.53 1.83
N LEU A 63 -12.90 0.22 0.78
CA LEU A 63 -13.48 -0.19 -0.50
C LEU A 63 -14.43 -1.38 -0.39
N PHE A 64 -14.25 -2.21 0.66
CA PHE A 64 -14.99 -3.46 0.88
C PHE A 64 -15.53 -3.52 2.31
N ASP A 65 -16.21 -4.64 2.66
CA ASP A 65 -16.67 -4.89 4.01
C ASP A 65 -15.51 -4.84 5.01
N HIS A 66 -15.65 -4.03 6.05
CA HIS A 66 -14.62 -3.74 7.05
C HIS A 66 -15.17 -3.50 8.46
N GLY A 67 -16.33 -4.10 8.79
CA GLY A 67 -16.90 -4.01 10.14
C GLY A 67 -15.95 -4.59 11.19
N ARG A 68 -15.33 -5.73 10.89
CA ARG A 68 -14.31 -6.38 11.75
C ARG A 68 -12.95 -6.37 11.07
N ILE A 69 -12.01 -5.64 11.65
CA ILE A 69 -10.69 -5.37 11.07
C ILE A 69 -9.58 -6.01 11.91
N LEU A 70 -8.63 -6.67 11.24
CA LEU A 70 -7.36 -7.12 11.82
C LEU A 70 -6.20 -6.40 11.15
N GLU A 71 -5.42 -5.65 11.90
CA GLU A 71 -4.17 -5.04 11.43
C GLU A 71 -2.96 -5.72 12.07
N VAL A 72 -2.03 -6.18 11.24
CA VAL A 72 -0.73 -6.70 11.67
C VAL A 72 0.35 -5.68 11.34
N ALA A 73 1.20 -5.36 12.30
CA ALA A 73 2.17 -4.26 12.29
C ALA A 73 1.49 -2.88 12.31
N CYS A 74 0.64 -2.63 13.33
CA CYS A 74 -0.14 -1.40 13.44
C CYS A 74 0.66 -0.17 13.91
N GLY A 75 1.90 -0.35 14.35
CA GLY A 75 2.79 0.72 14.80
C GLY A 75 2.16 1.58 15.91
N THR A 76 2.08 2.87 15.67
CA THR A 76 1.45 3.87 16.56
C THR A 76 -0.01 4.15 16.21
N GLY A 77 -0.64 3.33 15.34
CA GLY A 77 -2.07 3.41 15.05
C GLY A 77 -2.47 4.42 13.96
N MET A 78 -1.55 4.90 13.13
CA MET A 78 -1.89 5.88 12.08
C MET A 78 -3.05 5.44 11.18
N ILE A 79 -3.17 4.16 10.87
CA ILE A 79 -4.28 3.63 10.04
C ILE A 79 -5.49 3.28 10.92
N TYR A 80 -5.26 2.87 12.18
CA TYR A 80 -6.32 2.59 13.13
C TYR A 80 -7.24 3.79 13.37
N PHE A 81 -6.66 4.97 13.70
CA PHE A 81 -7.47 6.11 14.13
C PHE A 81 -8.57 6.50 13.11
N PRO A 82 -8.28 6.69 11.81
CA PRO A 82 -9.33 6.98 10.84
C PRO A 82 -10.31 5.79 10.65
N LEU A 83 -9.86 4.53 10.69
CA LEU A 83 -10.73 3.37 10.51
C LEU A 83 -11.61 3.08 11.74
N SER A 84 -11.21 3.54 12.93
CA SER A 84 -11.97 3.34 14.16
C SER A 84 -13.32 4.06 14.19
N GLU A 85 -13.59 4.97 13.27
CA GLU A 85 -14.84 5.70 13.20
C GLU A 85 -16.00 4.82 12.67
N ASP A 86 -15.69 3.92 11.76
CA ASP A 86 -16.65 3.09 10.99
C ASP A 86 -16.50 1.57 11.23
N ALA A 87 -15.47 1.14 11.97
CA ALA A 87 -15.34 -0.26 12.36
C ALA A 87 -16.25 -0.65 13.54
N ASP A 88 -16.82 -1.86 13.48
CA ASP A 88 -17.55 -2.47 14.61
C ASP A 88 -16.59 -3.08 15.63
N PHE A 89 -15.48 -3.64 15.16
CA PHE A 89 -14.43 -4.22 15.97
C PHE A 89 -13.08 -4.12 15.27
N TYR A 90 -12.05 -3.68 16.01
CA TYR A 90 -10.69 -3.58 15.52
C TYR A 90 -9.72 -4.34 16.41
N TYR A 91 -8.88 -5.16 15.81
CA TYR A 91 -7.77 -5.80 16.51
C TYR A 91 -6.45 -5.42 15.83
N GLY A 92 -5.59 -4.71 16.58
CA GLY A 92 -4.27 -4.30 16.11
C GLY A 92 -3.15 -5.06 16.83
N VAL A 93 -2.15 -5.55 16.11
CA VAL A 93 -0.95 -6.12 16.71
C VAL A 93 0.31 -5.49 16.14
N ASP A 94 1.30 -5.29 17.00
CA ASP A 94 2.64 -4.84 16.63
C ASP A 94 3.70 -5.52 17.47
N LEU A 95 4.90 -5.60 16.94
CA LEU A 95 6.04 -6.14 17.67
C LEU A 95 6.56 -5.18 18.78
N SER A 96 6.25 -3.88 18.66
CA SER A 96 6.68 -2.85 19.59
C SER A 96 5.68 -2.67 20.73
N ALA A 97 6.16 -2.88 21.97
CA ALA A 97 5.36 -2.61 23.15
C ALA A 97 5.11 -1.11 23.36
N GLU A 98 6.04 -0.26 22.98
CA GLU A 98 5.86 1.21 23.09
C GLU A 98 4.86 1.72 22.05
N GLY A 99 4.79 1.11 20.83
CA GLY A 99 3.76 1.42 19.84
C GLY A 99 2.35 1.09 20.36
N ILE A 100 2.15 -0.12 20.89
CA ILE A 100 0.86 -0.53 21.47
C ILE A 100 0.47 0.38 22.63
N LYS A 101 1.38 0.66 23.55
CA LYS A 101 1.15 1.56 24.68
C LYS A 101 0.80 2.98 24.23
N PHE A 102 1.43 3.47 23.15
CA PHE A 102 1.09 4.77 22.57
C PHE A 102 -0.37 4.80 22.12
N ILE A 103 -0.81 3.79 21.36
CA ILE A 103 -2.22 3.69 20.92
C ILE A 103 -3.16 3.68 22.15
N GLU A 104 -2.91 2.78 23.10
CA GLU A 104 -3.79 2.59 24.28
C GLU A 104 -3.94 3.86 25.11
N ASN A 105 -2.91 4.69 25.23
CA ASN A 105 -2.94 5.96 25.93
C ASN A 105 -3.85 7.01 25.25
N HIS A 106 -4.08 6.90 23.94
CA HIS A 106 -4.85 7.88 23.18
C HIS A 106 -6.28 7.42 22.83
N LEU A 107 -6.68 6.22 23.29
CA LEU A 107 -8.03 5.72 23.03
C LEU A 107 -9.10 6.48 23.79
N SER A 108 -10.13 6.94 23.09
CA SER A 108 -11.38 7.37 23.68
C SER A 108 -12.15 6.17 24.27
N GLU A 109 -13.12 6.42 25.13
CA GLU A 109 -13.95 5.35 25.75
C GLU A 109 -14.72 4.53 24.66
N LYS A 110 -15.16 5.17 23.58
CA LYS A 110 -15.77 4.46 22.43
C LYS A 110 -14.76 3.50 21.80
N GLN A 111 -13.56 3.97 21.54
CA GLN A 111 -12.50 3.15 20.91
C GLN A 111 -12.08 1.99 21.83
N LYS A 112 -11.92 2.21 23.14
CA LYS A 112 -11.64 1.14 24.11
C LYS A 112 -12.70 0.03 24.12
N ALA A 113 -13.95 0.37 23.87
CA ALA A 113 -15.03 -0.60 23.84
C ALA A 113 -14.96 -1.51 22.61
N MET A 114 -14.54 -0.97 21.44
CA MET A 114 -14.60 -1.65 20.15
C MET A 114 -13.24 -2.14 19.63
N SER A 115 -12.14 -1.81 20.29
CA SER A 115 -10.80 -2.23 19.84
C SER A 115 -10.02 -2.99 20.90
N ARG A 116 -9.06 -3.77 20.44
CA ARG A 116 -8.06 -4.47 21.25
C ARG A 116 -6.72 -4.37 20.56
N PHE A 117 -5.67 -4.32 21.37
CA PHE A 117 -4.29 -4.27 20.87
C PHE A 117 -3.43 -5.28 21.60
N GLY A 118 -2.39 -5.77 20.91
CA GLY A 118 -1.50 -6.77 21.48
C GLY A 118 -0.07 -6.67 20.95
N VAL A 119 0.90 -6.95 21.81
CA VAL A 119 2.30 -7.09 21.38
C VAL A 119 2.48 -8.47 20.78
N MET A 120 2.76 -8.53 19.47
CA MET A 120 2.84 -9.81 18.73
C MET A 120 3.66 -9.64 17.46
N GLU A 121 4.43 -10.68 17.10
CA GLU A 121 5.06 -10.74 15.78
C GLU A 121 4.09 -11.28 14.72
N ALA A 122 4.28 -10.87 13.45
CA ALA A 122 3.43 -11.33 12.33
C ALA A 122 3.40 -12.86 12.16
N LYS A 123 4.48 -13.54 12.55
CA LYS A 123 4.56 -15.02 12.52
C LYS A 123 3.56 -15.71 13.45
N ASP A 124 3.03 -15.01 14.43
CA ASP A 124 2.14 -15.56 15.46
C ASP A 124 0.67 -15.14 15.22
N ALA A 125 0.36 -14.54 14.07
CA ALA A 125 -0.98 -14.01 13.76
C ALA A 125 -2.09 -15.10 13.82
N ASP A 126 -1.78 -16.36 13.61
CA ASP A 126 -2.72 -17.48 13.76
C ASP A 126 -3.01 -17.83 15.23
N SER A 127 -2.29 -17.29 16.20
CA SER A 127 -2.54 -17.46 17.64
C SER A 127 -3.50 -16.39 18.22
N ILE A 128 -3.92 -15.41 17.42
CA ILE A 128 -4.89 -14.39 17.82
C ILE A 128 -6.19 -15.08 18.28
N GLU A 129 -6.70 -14.70 19.46
CA GLU A 129 -7.91 -15.32 20.03
C GLU A 129 -9.22 -14.97 19.29
N TYR A 130 -9.18 -13.92 18.48
CA TYR A 130 -10.30 -13.45 17.65
C TYR A 130 -10.17 -13.99 16.24
N ASP A 131 -11.30 -14.23 15.61
CA ASP A 131 -11.43 -14.67 14.22
C ASP A 131 -12.62 -14.00 13.53
N ASP A 132 -12.97 -14.50 12.34
CA ASP A 132 -14.08 -13.96 11.54
C ASP A 132 -13.96 -12.47 11.21
N PHE A 133 -12.73 -12.01 10.96
CA PHE A 133 -12.50 -10.65 10.46
C PHE A 133 -13.01 -10.51 9.02
N ASP A 134 -13.65 -9.38 8.70
CA ASP A 134 -14.06 -9.05 7.33
C ASP A 134 -12.85 -8.80 6.47
N ILE A 135 -11.87 -8.09 7.02
CA ILE A 135 -10.61 -7.78 6.39
C ILE A 135 -9.44 -7.90 7.37
N GLY A 136 -8.37 -8.56 6.91
CA GLY A 136 -7.07 -8.53 7.57
C GLY A 136 -6.08 -7.74 6.73
N PHE A 137 -5.19 -6.94 7.32
CA PHE A 137 -4.21 -6.23 6.51
C PHE A 137 -2.84 -6.06 7.18
N ILE A 138 -1.83 -5.86 6.31
CA ILE A 138 -0.47 -5.47 6.66
C ILE A 138 -0.13 -4.28 5.76
N ASN A 139 0.31 -3.17 6.35
CA ASN A 139 0.69 -2.00 5.57
C ASN A 139 2.07 -1.47 5.96
N SER A 140 2.92 -1.21 4.97
CA SER A 140 4.28 -0.64 5.12
C SER A 140 5.23 -1.41 6.07
N ALA A 141 5.02 -2.72 6.23
CA ALA A 141 5.89 -3.58 7.03
C ALA A 141 6.44 -4.78 6.23
N THR A 142 5.88 -5.05 5.05
CA THR A 142 6.20 -6.23 4.24
C THR A 142 7.68 -6.29 3.83
N GLN A 143 8.37 -5.16 3.74
CA GLN A 143 9.79 -5.07 3.41
C GLN A 143 10.70 -5.73 4.47
N TYR A 144 10.22 -5.94 5.68
CA TYR A 144 10.96 -6.59 6.78
C TYR A 144 10.57 -8.06 6.96
N MET A 145 9.62 -8.56 6.17
CA MET A 145 9.03 -9.90 6.31
C MET A 145 9.57 -10.93 5.30
N GLY A 146 10.67 -10.62 4.61
CA GLY A 146 11.35 -11.58 3.72
C GLY A 146 12.08 -12.70 4.49
N PRO A 147 12.44 -13.79 3.86
CA PRO A 147 12.29 -14.13 2.43
C PRO A 147 10.87 -14.52 1.99
N ALA A 148 10.69 -14.78 0.68
CA ALA A 148 9.38 -15.03 0.07
C ALA A 148 8.57 -16.14 0.75
N GLU A 149 9.20 -17.23 1.13
CA GLU A 149 8.55 -18.38 1.80
C GLU A 149 8.04 -17.99 3.18
N MET A 150 8.80 -17.19 3.92
CA MET A 150 8.41 -16.69 5.24
C MET A 150 7.26 -15.68 5.13
N PHE A 151 7.33 -14.77 4.16
CA PHE A 151 6.24 -13.84 3.92
C PHE A 151 4.95 -14.55 3.48
N ALA A 152 5.05 -15.60 2.66
CA ALA A 152 3.89 -16.41 2.28
C ALA A 152 3.25 -17.10 3.51
N ASP A 153 4.05 -17.57 4.48
CA ASP A 153 3.54 -18.13 5.73
C ASP A 153 2.80 -17.08 6.56
N TYR A 154 3.35 -15.87 6.69
CA TYR A 154 2.70 -14.77 7.41
C TYR A 154 1.36 -14.38 6.77
N VAL A 155 1.30 -14.27 5.44
CA VAL A 155 0.05 -13.98 4.73
C VAL A 155 -0.97 -15.13 4.94
N ASN A 156 -0.54 -16.40 4.92
CA ASN A 156 -1.43 -17.53 5.18
C ASN A 156 -1.97 -17.55 6.62
N ARG A 157 -1.16 -17.15 7.61
CA ARG A 157 -1.60 -17.01 9.01
C ARG A 157 -2.63 -15.88 9.14
N LEU A 158 -2.40 -14.76 8.49
CA LEU A 158 -3.39 -13.66 8.43
C LEU A 158 -4.70 -14.14 7.77
N ILE A 159 -4.62 -14.83 6.62
CA ILE A 159 -5.79 -15.43 5.94
C ILE A 159 -6.58 -16.34 6.86
N SER A 160 -5.92 -17.08 7.77
CA SER A 160 -6.58 -18.00 8.68
C SER A 160 -7.52 -17.33 9.69
N ARG A 161 -7.36 -16.03 9.94
CA ARG A 161 -8.20 -15.23 10.86
C ARG A 161 -9.36 -14.51 10.14
N VAL A 162 -9.31 -14.44 8.81
CA VAL A 162 -10.32 -13.79 7.99
C VAL A 162 -11.46 -14.76 7.70
N ARG A 163 -12.70 -14.28 7.83
CA ARG A 163 -13.92 -15.07 7.57
C ARG A 163 -14.01 -15.59 6.13
N HIS A 164 -14.92 -16.51 5.90
CA HIS A 164 -15.28 -16.94 4.55
C HIS A 164 -15.80 -15.75 3.73
N GLY A 165 -15.31 -15.59 2.50
CA GLY A 165 -15.62 -14.46 1.61
C GLY A 165 -15.01 -13.13 2.03
N GLY A 166 -14.20 -13.09 3.10
CA GLY A 166 -13.47 -11.90 3.52
C GLY A 166 -12.28 -11.57 2.62
N LYS A 167 -11.48 -10.61 3.01
CA LYS A 167 -10.38 -10.08 2.17
C LYS A 167 -9.11 -9.87 2.97
N VAL A 168 -7.98 -9.88 2.27
CA VAL A 168 -6.69 -9.46 2.83
C VAL A 168 -6.11 -8.34 1.99
N TYR A 169 -5.77 -7.23 2.64
CA TYR A 169 -5.07 -6.12 2.01
C TYR A 169 -3.59 -6.11 2.44
N LEU A 170 -2.72 -6.04 1.46
CA LEU A 170 -1.28 -5.85 1.67
C LEU A 170 -0.92 -4.51 1.03
N GLY A 171 -0.65 -3.52 1.86
CA GLY A 171 -0.40 -2.16 1.41
C GLY A 171 1.07 -1.78 1.42
N ASP A 172 1.38 -0.80 0.60
CA ASP A 172 2.68 -0.13 0.58
C ASP A 172 3.85 -1.09 0.32
N ILE A 173 3.66 -2.03 -0.62
CA ILE A 173 4.60 -3.08 -1.00
C ILE A 173 5.69 -2.50 -1.91
N LYS A 174 6.97 -2.70 -1.58
CA LYS A 174 8.10 -2.35 -2.45
C LYS A 174 8.10 -3.22 -3.72
N SER A 175 8.04 -2.57 -4.89
CA SER A 175 8.00 -3.25 -6.18
C SER A 175 9.38 -3.76 -6.60
N ALA A 176 9.50 -5.09 -6.82
CA ALA A 176 10.72 -5.68 -7.38
C ALA A 176 11.02 -5.19 -8.81
N ALA A 177 9.99 -4.91 -9.60
CA ALA A 177 10.14 -4.39 -10.97
C ALA A 177 10.71 -2.97 -11.00
N LEU A 178 10.46 -2.17 -9.95
CA LEU A 178 10.90 -0.78 -9.85
C LEU A 178 12.16 -0.59 -8.98
N GLN A 179 12.75 -1.65 -8.44
CA GLN A 179 13.88 -1.58 -7.51
C GLN A 179 15.09 -0.85 -8.09
N GLU A 180 15.49 -1.18 -9.33
CA GLU A 180 16.63 -0.49 -9.97
C GLU A 180 16.34 1.00 -10.19
N MET A 181 15.11 1.33 -10.63
CA MET A 181 14.69 2.73 -10.83
C MET A 181 14.70 3.49 -9.50
N PHE A 182 14.24 2.88 -8.41
CA PHE A 182 14.30 3.46 -7.07
C PHE A 182 15.73 3.78 -6.65
N TYR A 183 16.67 2.85 -6.80
CA TYR A 183 18.08 3.11 -6.49
C TYR A 183 18.68 4.21 -7.37
N ARG A 184 18.34 4.20 -8.65
CA ARG A 184 18.75 5.23 -9.60
C ARG A 184 18.25 6.61 -9.19
N THR A 185 17.00 6.71 -8.75
CA THR A 185 16.41 7.96 -8.25
C THR A 185 17.13 8.47 -7.01
N ILE A 186 17.40 7.61 -6.03
CA ILE A 186 18.16 8.01 -4.83
C ILE A 186 19.52 8.59 -5.21
N GLU A 187 20.26 7.93 -6.12
CA GLU A 187 21.60 8.38 -6.51
C GLU A 187 21.57 9.69 -7.32
N LEU A 188 20.52 9.93 -8.08
CA LEU A 188 20.37 11.12 -8.94
C LEU A 188 19.60 12.26 -8.29
N TRP A 189 19.05 12.08 -7.08
CA TRP A 189 18.17 13.06 -6.45
C TRP A 189 18.79 14.45 -6.28
N GLY A 190 20.06 14.47 -5.88
CA GLY A 190 20.86 15.71 -5.73
C GLY A 190 21.53 16.20 -7.02
N GLY A 191 21.28 15.55 -8.14
CA GLY A 191 21.88 15.86 -9.45
C GLY A 191 22.77 14.74 -10.01
N PRO A 192 23.41 14.97 -11.14
CA PRO A 192 24.26 13.99 -11.81
C PRO A 192 25.40 13.48 -10.91
N VAL A 193 25.68 12.19 -10.98
CA VAL A 193 26.77 11.54 -10.22
C VAL A 193 27.66 10.72 -11.14
N ASP A 194 28.96 10.63 -10.79
CA ASP A 194 29.89 9.73 -11.44
C ASP A 194 29.64 8.28 -11.01
N ASP A 195 29.96 7.33 -11.89
CA ASP A 195 29.92 5.89 -11.63
C ASP A 195 28.54 5.38 -11.13
N LEU A 196 27.44 5.94 -11.65
CA LEU A 196 26.08 5.62 -11.27
C LEU A 196 25.81 4.10 -11.19
N GLY A 197 26.30 3.34 -12.18
CA GLY A 197 26.14 1.89 -12.22
C GLY A 197 26.78 1.15 -11.03
N GLU A 198 27.96 1.58 -10.58
CA GLU A 198 28.62 0.99 -9.41
C GLU A 198 27.95 1.41 -8.09
N LYS A 199 27.42 2.62 -8.02
CA LYS A 199 26.64 3.09 -6.88
C LYS A 199 25.35 2.29 -6.71
N ILE A 200 24.61 2.06 -7.81
CA ILE A 200 23.41 1.23 -7.82
C ILE A 200 23.71 -0.19 -7.33
N LYS A 201 24.75 -0.84 -7.89
CA LYS A 201 25.19 -2.19 -7.45
C LYS A 201 25.59 -2.23 -5.98
N THR A 202 26.23 -1.16 -5.49
CA THR A 202 26.63 -1.07 -4.08
C THR A 202 25.43 -0.95 -3.17
N ARG A 203 24.43 -0.15 -3.56
CA ARG A 203 23.17 -0.02 -2.85
C ARG A 203 22.42 -1.35 -2.82
N GLU A 204 22.27 -1.99 -3.97
CA GLU A 204 21.63 -3.30 -4.11
C GLU A 204 22.25 -4.37 -3.19
N LYS A 205 23.57 -4.35 -3.01
CA LYS A 205 24.27 -5.30 -2.11
C LYS A 205 24.05 -5.02 -0.63
N LYS A 206 23.78 -3.76 -0.26
CA LYS A 206 23.61 -3.32 1.13
C LYS A 206 22.15 -3.31 1.57
N ASP A 207 21.22 -3.28 0.62
CA ASP A 207 19.80 -3.26 0.91
C ASP A 207 19.37 -4.65 1.40
N PHE A 208 18.73 -4.67 2.55
CA PHE A 208 18.20 -5.87 3.21
C PHE A 208 16.67 -5.97 3.09
N GLU A 209 16.02 -4.95 2.54
CA GLU A 209 14.58 -4.92 2.42
C GLU A 209 14.08 -5.88 1.33
N PHE A 210 12.90 -6.44 1.55
CA PHE A 210 12.27 -7.39 0.65
C PHE A 210 11.40 -6.65 -0.38
N TYR A 211 11.76 -6.79 -1.65
CA TYR A 211 11.01 -6.30 -2.80
C TYR A 211 10.21 -7.44 -3.41
N ILE A 212 8.91 -7.25 -3.56
CA ILE A 212 7.99 -8.33 -3.91
C ILE A 212 7.58 -8.22 -5.38
N PRO A 213 7.87 -9.26 -6.21
CA PRO A 213 7.38 -9.31 -7.59
C PRO A 213 5.93 -9.77 -7.64
N LYS A 214 5.15 -9.35 -8.64
CA LYS A 214 3.78 -9.85 -8.86
C LYS A 214 3.70 -11.38 -8.93
N LYS A 215 4.74 -12.03 -9.47
CA LYS A 215 4.83 -13.50 -9.53
C LYS A 215 4.73 -14.20 -8.18
N PHE A 216 5.14 -13.53 -7.10
CA PHE A 216 4.94 -14.02 -5.74
C PHE A 216 3.45 -14.30 -5.46
N PHE A 217 2.59 -13.36 -5.79
CA PHE A 217 1.15 -13.48 -5.53
C PHE A 217 0.47 -14.53 -6.40
N GLU A 218 0.92 -14.73 -7.63
CA GLU A 218 0.45 -15.83 -8.48
C GLU A 218 0.79 -17.20 -7.84
N ASN A 219 2.01 -17.35 -7.32
CA ASN A 219 2.43 -18.55 -6.63
C ASN A 219 1.66 -18.77 -5.33
N LEU A 220 1.43 -17.70 -4.56
CA LEU A 220 0.63 -17.74 -3.33
C LEU A 220 -0.81 -18.20 -3.61
N ALA A 221 -1.46 -17.66 -4.65
CA ALA A 221 -2.80 -18.06 -5.07
C ALA A 221 -2.84 -19.52 -5.54
N ALA A 222 -1.83 -19.97 -6.26
CA ALA A 222 -1.74 -21.38 -6.68
C ALA A 222 -1.58 -22.36 -5.50
N ALA A 223 -0.96 -21.91 -4.41
CA ALA A 223 -0.71 -22.73 -3.22
C ALA A 223 -1.85 -22.68 -2.19
N ASN A 224 -2.64 -21.60 -2.13
CA ASN A 224 -3.71 -21.46 -1.16
C ASN A 224 -5.10 -21.44 -1.84
N PRO A 225 -5.91 -22.51 -1.71
CA PRO A 225 -7.20 -22.63 -2.38
C PRO A 225 -8.26 -21.61 -1.92
N ARG A 226 -8.07 -20.96 -0.76
CA ARG A 226 -8.94 -19.85 -0.34
C ARG A 226 -8.79 -18.61 -1.21
N ILE A 227 -7.63 -18.39 -1.84
CA ILE A 227 -7.40 -17.22 -2.69
C ILE A 227 -8.07 -17.43 -4.03
N LYS A 228 -9.06 -16.60 -4.36
CA LYS A 228 -9.84 -16.67 -5.60
C LYS A 228 -9.48 -15.59 -6.61
N HIS A 229 -9.08 -14.41 -6.12
CA HIS A 229 -8.67 -13.31 -6.98
C HIS A 229 -7.66 -12.43 -6.27
N ILE A 230 -6.81 -11.77 -7.05
CA ILE A 230 -5.83 -10.82 -6.58
C ILE A 230 -5.94 -9.56 -7.46
N GLU A 231 -6.22 -8.44 -6.83
CA GLU A 231 -6.24 -7.13 -7.47
C GLU A 231 -4.98 -6.33 -7.11
N PHE A 232 -4.23 -5.90 -8.11
CA PHE A 232 -3.06 -5.03 -7.92
C PHE A 232 -3.49 -3.57 -7.99
N MET A 233 -3.12 -2.79 -7.00
CA MET A 233 -3.56 -1.43 -6.80
C MET A 233 -2.38 -0.46 -6.88
N MET A 234 -2.44 0.51 -7.77
CA MET A 234 -1.46 1.60 -7.81
C MET A 234 -1.73 2.60 -6.70
N LYS A 235 -0.67 3.24 -6.23
CA LYS A 235 -0.78 4.39 -5.32
C LYS A 235 -1.40 5.57 -6.05
N LYS A 236 -2.35 6.25 -5.40
CA LYS A 236 -3.09 7.38 -5.98
C LYS A 236 -2.49 8.75 -5.61
N GLY A 237 -1.58 8.80 -4.63
CA GLY A 237 -1.02 10.03 -4.11
C GLY A 237 -0.36 10.91 -5.17
N LYS A 238 -0.37 12.23 -4.95
CA LYS A 238 0.26 13.23 -5.83
C LYS A 238 1.64 13.66 -5.37
N ALA A 239 1.94 13.46 -4.09
CA ALA A 239 3.24 13.82 -3.54
C ALA A 239 4.36 12.96 -4.14
N GLU A 240 5.47 13.60 -4.52
CA GLU A 240 6.64 12.91 -5.06
C GLU A 240 7.41 12.22 -3.94
N THR A 241 6.87 11.10 -3.47
CA THR A 241 7.44 10.25 -2.43
C THR A 241 7.80 8.87 -2.98
N GLU A 242 8.71 8.17 -2.32
CA GLU A 242 9.00 6.78 -2.69
C GLU A 242 7.79 5.88 -2.58
N MET A 243 6.85 6.18 -1.65
CA MET A 243 5.62 5.42 -1.46
C MET A 243 4.73 5.50 -2.70
N ASN A 244 4.56 6.69 -3.27
CA ASN A 244 3.72 6.88 -4.45
C ASN A 244 4.39 6.42 -5.75
N LEU A 245 5.72 6.43 -5.81
CA LEU A 245 6.48 6.14 -7.03
C LEU A 245 6.89 4.66 -7.18
N TYR A 246 7.17 3.97 -6.06
CA TYR A 246 7.84 2.66 -6.11
C TYR A 246 7.13 1.56 -5.35
N ARG A 247 5.95 1.86 -4.76
CA ARG A 247 5.17 0.91 -4.00
C ARG A 247 3.80 0.69 -4.61
N TYR A 248 3.16 -0.41 -4.26
CA TYR A 248 1.82 -0.78 -4.71
C TYR A 248 1.06 -1.47 -3.58
N GLY A 249 -0.24 -1.62 -3.76
CA GLY A 249 -1.10 -2.42 -2.88
C GLY A 249 -1.60 -3.68 -3.57
N VAL A 250 -2.03 -4.64 -2.77
CA VAL A 250 -2.67 -5.88 -3.24
C VAL A 250 -3.90 -6.16 -2.39
N MET A 251 -5.05 -6.35 -3.04
CA MET A 251 -6.25 -6.87 -2.41
C MET A 251 -6.43 -8.34 -2.81
N ILE A 252 -6.52 -9.23 -1.82
CA ILE A 252 -6.72 -10.67 -1.99
C ILE A 252 -8.14 -11.00 -1.59
N PHE A 253 -8.91 -11.61 -2.50
CA PHE A 253 -10.28 -12.06 -2.30
C PHE A 253 -10.29 -13.54 -1.94
N LEU A 254 -10.99 -13.89 -0.85
CA LEU A 254 -10.99 -15.23 -0.31
C LEU A 254 -12.30 -15.97 -0.60
N ASP A 255 -12.17 -17.27 -0.86
CA ASP A 255 -13.23 -18.29 -0.96
C ASP A 255 -14.21 -18.07 -2.09
N GLU A 256 -14.65 -16.83 -2.32
CA GLU A 256 -15.62 -16.44 -3.35
C GLU A 256 -15.11 -15.21 -4.10
N TYR A 257 -15.22 -15.21 -5.42
CA TYR A 257 -15.01 -14.04 -6.25
C TYR A 257 -15.80 -14.21 -7.55
N GLU A 258 -16.74 -13.33 -7.73
CA GLU A 258 -17.46 -13.19 -8.99
C GLU A 258 -16.89 -11.96 -9.71
N ALA A 259 -16.20 -12.19 -10.83
CA ALA A 259 -15.62 -11.12 -11.60
C ALA A 259 -16.73 -10.22 -12.17
N PRO A 260 -16.74 -8.91 -11.87
CA PRO A 260 -17.71 -8.01 -12.48
C PRO A 260 -17.57 -8.00 -14.02
N GLU A 261 -18.69 -7.89 -14.70
CA GLU A 261 -18.70 -7.66 -16.16
C GLU A 261 -18.45 -6.17 -16.43
N TYR A 262 -17.21 -5.82 -16.74
CA TYR A 262 -16.83 -4.44 -17.03
C TYR A 262 -17.17 -4.05 -18.47
N ARG A 263 -17.88 -2.91 -18.64
CA ARG A 263 -17.91 -2.21 -19.92
C ARG A 263 -16.53 -1.59 -20.16
N LYS A 264 -15.84 -2.04 -21.20
CA LYS A 264 -14.49 -1.58 -21.53
C LYS A 264 -14.53 -0.31 -22.36
N LEU A 265 -13.82 0.70 -21.88
CA LEU A 265 -13.70 2.00 -22.52
C LEU A 265 -12.21 2.36 -22.67
N GLU A 266 -11.88 3.16 -23.67
CA GLU A 266 -10.51 3.60 -23.90
C GLU A 266 -10.50 5.14 -24.06
N MET A 267 -9.61 5.77 -23.31
CA MET A 267 -9.34 7.22 -23.45
C MET A 267 -8.32 7.43 -24.56
N SER A 268 -8.62 8.37 -25.43
CA SER A 268 -7.67 8.83 -26.46
C SER A 268 -6.87 10.06 -26.02
N SER A 269 -7.28 10.70 -24.93
CA SER A 269 -6.61 11.85 -24.31
C SER A 269 -6.59 11.66 -22.79
N GLY A 270 -5.70 12.36 -22.09
CA GLY A 270 -5.71 12.45 -20.63
C GLY A 270 -6.61 13.57 -20.10
N ASP A 271 -7.43 14.21 -20.93
CA ASP A 271 -8.28 15.32 -20.51
C ASP A 271 -9.41 14.84 -19.58
N LEU A 272 -9.47 15.41 -18.38
CA LEU A 272 -10.51 15.07 -17.40
C LEU A 272 -11.92 15.49 -17.86
N ALA A 273 -12.04 16.51 -18.73
CA ALA A 273 -13.33 16.89 -19.30
C ALA A 273 -13.84 15.82 -20.30
N ASP A 274 -12.94 15.20 -21.05
CA ASP A 274 -13.28 14.06 -21.92
C ASP A 274 -13.68 12.84 -21.07
N LEU A 275 -12.99 12.60 -19.93
CA LEU A 275 -13.35 11.54 -19.00
C LEU A 275 -14.73 11.78 -18.39
N ALA A 276 -15.04 13.00 -17.93
CA ALA A 276 -16.35 13.34 -17.37
C ALA A 276 -17.47 13.05 -18.38
N LYS A 277 -17.29 13.49 -19.62
CA LYS A 277 -18.24 13.20 -20.71
C LYS A 277 -18.40 11.71 -20.97
N LEU A 278 -17.29 10.95 -20.99
CA LEU A 278 -17.31 9.49 -21.18
C LEU A 278 -18.10 8.81 -20.05
N LEU A 279 -17.94 9.24 -18.80
CA LEU A 279 -18.68 8.74 -17.64
C LEU A 279 -20.17 9.08 -17.72
N GLU A 280 -20.54 10.30 -18.12
CA GLU A 280 -21.92 10.72 -18.35
C GLU A 280 -22.60 9.86 -19.44
N GLU A 281 -21.94 9.66 -20.57
CA GLU A 281 -22.43 8.85 -21.70
C GLU A 281 -22.60 7.36 -21.35
N ASN A 282 -21.89 6.88 -20.31
CA ASN A 282 -21.94 5.49 -19.83
C ASN A 282 -22.54 5.38 -18.42
N SER A 283 -23.32 6.35 -17.99
CA SER A 283 -23.94 6.39 -16.65
C SER A 283 -24.93 5.25 -16.35
N ASP A 284 -25.32 4.49 -17.37
CA ASP A 284 -26.15 3.28 -17.23
C ASP A 284 -25.34 2.02 -16.86
N ALA A 285 -24.01 2.07 -16.90
CA ALA A 285 -23.15 0.94 -16.59
C ALA A 285 -22.80 0.91 -15.08
N ASP A 286 -22.99 -0.24 -14.44
CA ASP A 286 -22.60 -0.46 -13.05
C ASP A 286 -21.09 -0.68 -12.88
N CYS A 287 -20.42 -1.24 -13.90
CA CYS A 287 -18.99 -1.54 -13.87
C CYS A 287 -18.29 -1.06 -15.14
N LEU A 288 -17.23 -0.28 -14.99
CA LEU A 288 -16.42 0.28 -16.08
C LEU A 288 -14.95 -0.12 -15.92
N GLU A 289 -14.30 -0.49 -17.01
CA GLU A 289 -12.83 -0.57 -17.10
C GLU A 289 -12.38 0.46 -18.13
N ILE A 290 -11.66 1.49 -17.69
CA ILE A 290 -11.22 2.60 -18.55
C ILE A 290 -9.69 2.57 -18.64
N THR A 291 -9.19 2.46 -19.88
CA THR A 291 -7.76 2.37 -20.20
C THR A 291 -7.27 3.63 -20.91
N GLY A 292 -5.97 3.73 -21.15
CA GLY A 292 -5.36 4.78 -21.96
C GLY A 292 -4.73 5.94 -21.19
N PHE A 293 -4.62 5.84 -19.86
CA PHE A 293 -4.02 6.90 -19.05
C PHE A 293 -2.50 6.80 -18.95
N THR A 294 -1.83 7.96 -18.92
CA THR A 294 -0.41 8.11 -18.61
C THR A 294 -0.24 8.83 -17.26
N SER A 295 0.56 8.26 -16.37
CA SER A 295 0.79 8.81 -15.04
C SER A 295 1.67 10.05 -15.08
N ARG A 296 1.14 11.20 -14.64
CA ARG A 296 1.87 12.47 -14.56
C ARG A 296 3.04 12.37 -13.58
N LEU A 297 2.84 11.79 -12.40
CA LEU A 297 3.87 11.69 -11.37
C LEU A 297 5.12 10.95 -11.89
N HIS A 298 4.94 9.84 -12.61
CA HIS A 298 6.05 9.10 -13.23
C HIS A 298 6.65 9.83 -14.43
N GLY A 299 5.83 10.56 -15.20
CA GLY A 299 6.30 11.38 -16.31
C GLY A 299 7.21 12.53 -15.86
N GLU A 300 6.79 13.26 -14.83
CA GLU A 300 7.57 14.36 -14.23
C GLU A 300 8.89 13.87 -13.59
N LEU A 301 8.86 12.70 -12.93
CA LEU A 301 10.07 12.06 -12.42
C LEU A 301 11.06 11.75 -13.55
N LYS A 302 10.61 11.17 -14.66
CA LYS A 302 11.48 10.86 -15.82
C LYS A 302 12.03 12.11 -16.47
N GLU A 303 11.21 13.15 -16.61
CA GLU A 303 11.67 14.44 -17.14
C GLU A 303 12.83 14.99 -16.30
N ARG A 304 12.67 14.97 -14.97
CA ARG A 304 13.69 15.45 -14.05
C ARG A 304 14.97 14.62 -14.07
N LEU A 305 14.86 13.27 -14.07
CA LEU A 305 16.02 12.38 -13.96
C LEU A 305 16.74 12.13 -15.29
N PHE A 306 16.01 12.13 -16.40
CA PHE A 306 16.51 11.71 -17.70
C PHE A 306 16.32 12.73 -18.81
N GLY A 307 15.62 13.83 -18.55
CA GLY A 307 15.26 14.84 -19.56
C GLY A 307 14.21 14.37 -20.57
N GLU A 308 13.50 13.28 -20.27
CA GLU A 308 12.39 12.77 -21.09
C GLU A 308 11.15 13.61 -20.81
N LYS A 309 10.70 14.42 -21.78
CA LYS A 309 9.54 15.32 -21.59
C LYS A 309 8.31 14.55 -21.10
N CYS A 310 7.72 14.99 -19.98
CA CYS A 310 6.45 14.47 -19.51
C CYS A 310 5.37 14.71 -20.58
N PRO A 311 4.59 13.69 -20.98
CA PRO A 311 3.50 13.88 -21.95
C PRO A 311 2.49 14.94 -21.47
N GLU A 312 2.02 15.77 -22.40
CA GLU A 312 1.05 16.83 -22.08
C GLU A 312 -0.30 16.26 -21.60
N GLU A 313 -0.66 15.09 -22.11
CA GLU A 313 -1.86 14.32 -21.73
C GLU A 313 -1.70 13.53 -20.43
N ALA A 314 -0.55 13.57 -19.76
CA ALA A 314 -0.34 12.85 -18.51
C ALA A 314 -1.19 13.45 -17.37
N VAL A 315 -1.80 12.57 -16.56
CA VAL A 315 -2.72 12.92 -15.47
C VAL A 315 -2.33 12.27 -14.15
N PHE A 316 -2.72 12.87 -13.05
CA PHE A 316 -2.60 12.23 -11.75
C PHE A 316 -3.68 11.16 -11.59
N ILE A 317 -3.29 9.99 -11.07
CA ILE A 317 -4.20 8.87 -10.81
C ILE A 317 -5.35 9.33 -9.91
N LYS A 318 -5.04 10.13 -8.88
CA LYS A 318 -6.03 10.69 -7.93
C LYS A 318 -7.13 11.50 -8.63
N ASP A 319 -6.77 12.29 -9.65
CA ASP A 319 -7.76 13.12 -10.35
C ASP A 319 -8.68 12.26 -11.24
N VAL A 320 -8.13 11.23 -11.88
CA VAL A 320 -8.91 10.28 -12.68
C VAL A 320 -9.87 9.48 -11.79
N CYS A 321 -9.39 8.96 -10.66
CA CYS A 321 -10.23 8.25 -9.68
C CYS A 321 -11.29 9.17 -9.09
N GLY A 322 -10.92 10.38 -8.65
CA GLY A 322 -11.83 11.35 -8.08
C GLY A 322 -12.96 11.75 -9.04
N MET A 323 -12.65 11.93 -10.33
CA MET A 323 -13.67 12.20 -11.36
C MET A 323 -14.71 11.06 -11.43
N ALA A 324 -14.28 9.79 -11.39
CA ALA A 324 -15.20 8.67 -11.41
C ALA A 324 -15.99 8.56 -10.08
N GLU A 325 -15.37 8.88 -8.95
CA GLU A 325 -16.01 8.91 -7.62
C GLU A 325 -17.09 10.00 -7.53
N GLU A 326 -16.86 11.18 -8.12
CA GLU A 326 -17.88 12.25 -8.26
C GLU A 326 -19.10 11.79 -9.09
N HIS A 327 -18.93 10.81 -9.99
CA HIS A 327 -19.99 10.18 -10.77
C HIS A 327 -20.61 8.94 -10.07
N GLY A 328 -20.28 8.72 -8.78
CA GLY A 328 -20.87 7.69 -7.93
C GLY A 328 -20.25 6.30 -8.05
N TYR A 329 -19.04 6.20 -8.58
CA TYR A 329 -18.28 4.95 -8.63
C TYR A 329 -17.28 4.84 -7.48
N ARG A 330 -16.98 3.61 -7.05
CA ARG A 330 -15.75 3.27 -6.32
C ARG A 330 -14.67 2.94 -7.33
N THR A 331 -13.40 3.21 -7.02
CA THR A 331 -12.33 3.06 -8.00
C THR A 331 -11.10 2.33 -7.49
N VAL A 332 -10.50 1.54 -8.38
CA VAL A 332 -9.16 1.00 -8.24
C VAL A 332 -8.36 1.36 -9.49
N ALA A 333 -7.17 1.92 -9.31
CA ALA A 333 -6.22 2.12 -10.38
C ALA A 333 -5.26 0.91 -10.44
N SER A 334 -5.10 0.34 -11.63
CA SER A 334 -4.24 -0.81 -11.87
C SER A 334 -3.17 -0.47 -12.90
N PRO A 335 -1.91 -0.97 -12.76
CA PRO A 335 -0.88 -0.75 -13.76
C PRO A 335 -1.27 -1.44 -15.07
N ALA A 336 -0.96 -0.81 -16.20
CA ALA A 336 -1.05 -1.46 -17.52
C ALA A 336 -0.07 -2.65 -17.59
N GLU A 337 -0.17 -3.47 -18.64
CA GLU A 337 0.37 -4.83 -18.76
C GLU A 337 1.84 -5.06 -18.30
N ASN A 338 2.66 -4.02 -18.15
CA ASN A 338 4.12 -4.16 -18.00
C ASN A 338 4.69 -3.80 -16.62
N GLU A 339 3.95 -3.92 -15.51
CA GLU A 339 4.47 -3.53 -14.16
C GLU A 339 5.13 -2.13 -14.08
N CYS A 340 5.26 -1.42 -15.20
CA CYS A 340 5.70 -0.03 -15.29
C CYS A 340 4.52 0.87 -14.91
N CYS A 341 4.67 1.62 -13.84
CA CYS A 341 3.62 2.53 -13.34
C CYS A 341 3.39 3.78 -14.21
N GLU A 342 3.95 3.83 -15.44
CA GLU A 342 3.79 4.95 -16.37
C GLU A 342 2.41 5.00 -17.02
N ARG A 343 1.84 3.82 -17.30
CA ARG A 343 0.52 3.68 -17.86
C ARG A 343 -0.38 2.94 -16.90
N PHE A 344 -1.63 3.37 -16.81
CA PHE A 344 -2.60 2.76 -15.93
C PHE A 344 -4.00 2.71 -16.54
N SER A 345 -4.82 1.91 -15.92
CA SER A 345 -6.26 1.82 -16.12
C SER A 345 -6.97 2.03 -14.80
N ILE A 346 -8.25 2.40 -14.84
CA ILE A 346 -9.12 2.35 -13.68
C ILE A 346 -10.22 1.32 -13.89
N ARG A 347 -10.55 0.62 -12.80
CA ARG A 347 -11.80 -0.13 -12.65
C ARG A 347 -12.69 0.64 -11.71
N ALA A 348 -13.93 0.85 -12.14
CA ALA A 348 -14.91 1.65 -11.43
C ALA A 348 -16.21 0.83 -11.31
N TRP A 349 -16.83 0.80 -10.10
CA TRP A 349 -18.08 0.08 -9.84
C TRP A 349 -18.95 0.86 -8.83
N ARG A 350 -20.27 0.61 -8.89
CA ARG A 350 -21.25 1.19 -7.96
C ARG A 350 -21.61 0.26 -6.83
#